data_820a42ee47d78844c30b776f755f3f78
#
_entry.id   820a42ee47d78844c30b776f755f3f78
#
_cell.length_a   1.000
_cell.length_b   1.000
_cell.length_c   1.000
_cell.angle_alpha   90.00
_cell.angle_beta   90.00
_cell.angle_gamma   90.00
#
_symmetry.space_group_name_H-M   'P 1'
#
loop_
_entity.id
_entity.type
_entity.pdbx_description
1 polymer ?
#
loop_
_entity_poly.entity_id
_entity_poly.type
_entity_poly.pdbx_seq_one_letter_code
_entity_poly.pdbx_strand_id
1 'polypeptide(L)'
;MGLPGVSLSVCLLYLAVCPMTACSGKRQQGYTPRFQAELRSGRVLTLGVPGKSLYETTELLVRYLNDHLDSVKIQTVACSSIDDYQEKLRNGYFDLTVINGPQLLGAEHNGYRAVGQISDVSKAVILVHKDSGIHRFSDIRGQTISLTGKNSLTGTIMPLMFLYRQGIDVNGALRRIYAPSFEAAILNVYLGHSSMGAVWKPAWEVYLRQRPEIGSKVEARWETPPLVNAGILLRMSIDSTLGTKISRLFFQMNADEEGRRALQRLNISGFEPADSSSFRPMEAFLREYNAVIH
;
A
#
# COMPACT_ATOMS: atom_id res chain seq x y z
N MET A 1 -62.78 -51.93 28.50
CA MET A 1 -62.27 -52.79 29.59
C MET A 1 -60.79 -52.39 29.83
N GLY A 2 -60.55 -51.87 31.05
CA GLY A 2 -59.33 -51.97 31.82
C GLY A 2 -58.19 -51.05 31.47
N LEU A 3 -58.19 -49.82 32.02
CA LEU A 3 -57.01 -49.11 32.41
C LEU A 3 -56.43 -49.71 33.71
N PRO A 4 -55.11 -49.69 33.85
CA PRO A 4 -54.49 -49.13 35.05
C PRO A 4 -53.20 -48.44 34.69
N GLY A 5 -52.81 -47.40 35.29
CA GLY A 5 -52.50 -47.05 36.64
C GLY A 5 -51.28 -46.16 36.54
N VAL A 6 -51.46 -44.86 36.77
CA VAL A 6 -50.42 -43.84 36.80
C VAL A 6 -49.70 -43.88 38.14
N SER A 7 -48.39 -44.18 38.12
CA SER A 7 -47.51 -44.00 39.27
C SER A 7 -46.79 -42.66 39.19
N LEU A 8 -47.14 -41.75 40.11
CA LEU A 8 -46.41 -40.48 40.35
C LEU A 8 -45.10 -40.82 41.06
N SER A 9 -43.98 -40.66 40.41
CA SER A 9 -42.68 -40.58 41.10
C SER A 9 -42.27 -39.10 41.18
N VAL A 10 -42.26 -38.63 42.39
CA VAL A 10 -41.79 -37.32 42.80
C VAL A 10 -40.26 -37.27 42.66
N CYS A 11 -39.77 -36.62 41.67
CA CYS A 11 -38.33 -36.31 41.59
C CYS A 11 -38.05 -34.97 42.27
N LEU A 12 -37.42 -35.05 43.45
CA LEU A 12 -36.86 -33.89 44.15
C LEU A 12 -35.83 -33.18 43.25
N LEU A 13 -36.13 -31.91 42.91
CA LEU A 13 -35.15 -31.00 42.34
C LEU A 13 -34.16 -30.59 43.43
N TYR A 14 -32.95 -31.09 43.36
CA TYR A 14 -31.79 -30.51 44.02
C TYR A 14 -31.36 -29.27 43.22
N LEU A 15 -31.68 -28.08 43.74
CA LEU A 15 -31.08 -26.83 43.33
C LEU A 15 -29.61 -26.79 43.80
N ALA A 16 -28.69 -27.18 42.95
CA ALA A 16 -27.29 -26.91 43.20
C ALA A 16 -27.02 -25.43 42.92
N VAL A 17 -26.92 -24.66 44.01
CA VAL A 17 -26.39 -23.29 43.95
C VAL A 17 -24.92 -23.37 43.59
N CYS A 18 -24.62 -23.09 42.37
CA CYS A 18 -23.23 -22.92 41.89
C CYS A 18 -22.75 -21.53 42.33
N PRO A 19 -21.67 -21.41 43.13
CA PRO A 19 -21.14 -20.12 43.47
C PRO A 19 -20.55 -19.48 42.19
N MET A 20 -21.06 -18.31 41.83
CA MET A 20 -20.46 -17.45 40.81
C MET A 20 -19.06 -17.03 41.31
N THR A 21 -18.05 -17.83 40.95
CA THR A 21 -16.68 -17.34 41.00
C THR A 21 -16.53 -16.31 39.88
N ALA A 22 -16.41 -15.06 40.31
CA ALA A 22 -16.06 -13.95 39.44
C ALA A 22 -14.79 -14.32 38.69
N CYS A 23 -14.93 -14.60 37.40
CA CYS A 23 -13.80 -14.61 36.46
C CYS A 23 -13.24 -13.18 36.42
N SER A 24 -12.22 -12.93 37.25
CA SER A 24 -11.38 -11.75 37.08
C SER A 24 -10.80 -11.80 35.66
N GLY A 25 -11.30 -10.92 34.79
CA GLY A 25 -10.79 -10.77 33.45
C GLY A 25 -9.29 -10.45 33.53
N LYS A 26 -8.48 -11.47 33.26
CA LYS A 26 -7.09 -11.22 32.90
C LYS A 26 -7.14 -10.36 31.65
N ARG A 27 -6.81 -9.06 31.79
CA ARG A 27 -6.46 -8.22 30.66
C ARG A 27 -5.50 -9.02 29.82
N GLN A 28 -5.88 -9.34 28.58
CA GLN A 28 -4.92 -9.81 27.59
C GLN A 28 -3.84 -8.75 27.53
N GLN A 29 -2.71 -9.04 28.13
CA GLN A 29 -1.49 -8.28 27.89
C GLN A 29 -1.23 -8.39 26.41
N GLY A 30 -1.35 -7.26 25.70
CA GLY A 30 -1.01 -7.18 24.29
C GLY A 30 0.35 -7.81 24.08
N TYR A 31 0.43 -8.73 23.13
CA TYR A 31 1.69 -9.34 22.69
C TYR A 31 2.59 -8.20 22.21
N THR A 32 3.54 -7.82 23.05
CA THR A 32 4.68 -6.97 22.64
C THR A 32 5.77 -7.93 22.20
N PRO A 33 6.09 -8.00 20.91
CA PRO A 33 7.19 -8.83 20.45
C PRO A 33 8.46 -8.34 21.12
N ARG A 34 9.00 -9.11 22.08
CA ARG A 34 10.34 -8.90 22.63
C ARG A 34 11.35 -9.39 21.58
N PHE A 35 11.58 -8.63 20.53
CA PHE A 35 12.85 -8.62 19.84
C PHE A 35 13.67 -7.42 20.31
N GLN A 36 14.06 -7.46 21.57
CA GLN A 36 15.26 -6.76 22.00
C GLN A 36 16.45 -7.67 21.64
N ALA A 37 16.88 -7.61 20.38
CA ALA A 37 18.29 -7.87 20.11
C ALA A 37 19.05 -6.78 20.88
N GLU A 38 19.91 -7.17 21.81
CA GLU A 38 20.87 -6.28 22.45
C GLU A 38 21.81 -5.75 21.38
N LEU A 39 21.39 -4.71 20.69
CA LEU A 39 22.25 -3.89 19.86
C LEU A 39 23.09 -3.06 20.82
N ARG A 40 24.39 -3.29 20.81
CA ARG A 40 25.37 -2.42 21.45
C ARG A 40 25.02 -0.97 21.11
N SER A 41 24.50 -0.23 22.09
CA SER A 41 24.29 1.23 22.17
C SER A 41 23.96 1.97 20.84
N GLY A 42 22.92 1.59 20.12
CA GLY A 42 22.46 2.34 18.96
C GLY A 42 20.93 2.47 18.94
N ARG A 43 20.42 3.68 18.69
CA ARG A 43 18.99 3.92 18.48
C ARG A 43 18.53 3.16 17.23
N VAL A 44 17.43 2.40 17.33
CA VAL A 44 16.79 1.74 16.18
C VAL A 44 15.68 2.64 15.66
N LEU A 45 15.70 2.91 14.36
CA LEU A 45 14.64 3.63 13.63
C LEU A 45 13.81 2.64 12.83
N THR A 46 12.51 2.87 12.76
CA THR A 46 11.57 2.03 12.04
C THR A 46 11.24 2.60 10.65
N LEU A 47 11.44 1.79 9.59
CA LEU A 47 10.98 2.06 8.24
C LEU A 47 9.65 1.34 8.00
N GLY A 48 8.56 2.09 7.88
CA GLY A 48 7.24 1.53 7.55
C GLY A 48 7.09 1.19 6.08
N VAL A 49 6.61 -0.04 5.79
CA VAL A 49 6.29 -0.48 4.42
C VAL A 49 4.89 -1.10 4.35
N PRO A 50 4.05 -0.71 3.37
CA PRO A 50 2.69 -1.21 3.24
C PRO A 50 2.66 -2.58 2.55
N GLY A 51 2.95 -3.64 3.29
CA GLY A 51 2.81 -5.02 2.82
C GLY A 51 4.12 -5.79 2.65
N LYS A 52 4.00 -7.11 2.58
CA LYS A 52 5.13 -8.04 2.58
C LYS A 52 5.99 -7.96 1.31
N SER A 53 5.39 -7.77 0.15
CA SER A 53 6.14 -7.67 -1.12
C SER A 53 7.09 -6.48 -1.15
N LEU A 54 6.68 -5.35 -0.57
CA LEU A 54 7.55 -4.18 -0.42
C LEU A 54 8.64 -4.38 0.65
N TYR A 55 8.39 -5.19 1.67
CA TYR A 55 9.41 -5.55 2.64
C TYR A 55 10.63 -6.19 1.97
N GLU A 56 10.42 -7.18 1.11
CA GLU A 56 11.48 -7.88 0.40
C GLU A 56 12.23 -6.97 -0.59
N THR A 57 11.54 -6.02 -1.21
CA THR A 57 12.17 -5.06 -2.14
C THR A 57 12.97 -3.96 -1.44
N THR A 58 12.63 -3.63 -0.19
CA THR A 58 13.34 -2.60 0.60
C THR A 58 14.58 -3.14 1.33
N GLU A 59 14.85 -4.44 1.30
CA GLU A 59 15.99 -5.04 2.03
C GLU A 59 17.34 -4.43 1.64
N LEU A 60 17.61 -4.27 0.35
CA LEU A 60 18.85 -3.65 -0.13
C LEU A 60 18.94 -2.17 0.23
N LEU A 61 17.83 -1.44 0.18
CA LEU A 61 17.76 -0.05 0.64
C LEU A 61 18.14 0.06 2.11
N VAL A 62 17.56 -0.78 2.97
CA VAL A 62 17.81 -0.76 4.41
C VAL A 62 19.27 -1.16 4.72
N ARG A 63 19.81 -2.12 4.00
CA ARG A 63 21.23 -2.48 4.10
C ARG A 63 22.10 -1.29 3.76
N TYR A 64 21.92 -0.69 2.59
CA TYR A 64 22.66 0.49 2.16
C TYR A 64 22.62 1.61 3.20
N LEU A 65 21.44 1.95 3.73
CA LEU A 65 21.31 2.98 4.77
C LEU A 65 22.07 2.59 6.04
N ASN A 66 21.99 1.33 6.45
CA ASN A 66 22.64 0.83 7.68
C ASN A 66 24.15 0.77 7.57
N ASP A 67 24.69 0.55 6.38
CA ASP A 67 26.15 0.51 6.17
C ASP A 67 26.78 1.91 6.15
N HIS A 68 25.95 2.96 5.96
CA HIS A 68 26.37 4.37 5.98
C HIS A 68 25.93 5.15 7.24
N LEU A 69 25.25 4.49 8.19
CA LEU A 69 24.78 5.10 9.45
C LEU A 69 25.49 4.47 10.66
N ASP A 70 26.36 5.24 11.33
CA ASP A 70 27.16 4.76 12.46
C ASP A 70 26.40 4.76 13.79
N SER A 71 25.47 5.74 13.97
CA SER A 71 24.84 6.03 15.26
C SER A 71 23.45 5.46 15.44
N VAL A 72 22.83 4.96 14.35
CA VAL A 72 21.47 4.39 14.35
C VAL A 72 21.42 3.19 13.41
N LYS A 73 20.45 2.30 13.64
CA LYS A 73 20.10 1.24 12.71
C LYS A 73 18.65 1.41 12.26
N ILE A 74 18.39 1.17 10.98
CA ILE A 74 17.06 1.18 10.41
C ILE A 74 16.56 -0.27 10.33
N GLN A 75 15.34 -0.51 10.80
CA GLN A 75 14.67 -1.79 10.71
C GLN A 75 13.34 -1.63 9.98
N THR A 76 13.10 -2.47 8.98
CA THR A 76 11.83 -2.48 8.25
C THR A 76 10.71 -3.09 9.10
N VAL A 77 9.56 -2.43 9.11
CA VAL A 77 8.33 -2.92 9.71
C VAL A 77 7.32 -3.18 8.60
N ALA A 78 7.09 -4.46 8.31
CA ALA A 78 6.03 -4.88 7.39
C ALA A 78 4.67 -4.82 8.08
N CYS A 79 3.67 -4.30 7.38
CA CYS A 79 2.29 -4.28 7.86
C CYS A 79 1.49 -5.42 7.25
N SER A 80 0.50 -5.92 8.00
CA SER A 80 -0.35 -7.03 7.56
C SER A 80 -1.30 -6.64 6.43
N SER A 81 -1.67 -5.35 6.38
CA SER A 81 -2.55 -4.76 5.38
C SER A 81 -2.25 -3.28 5.19
N ILE A 82 -2.85 -2.68 4.17
CA ILE A 82 -2.77 -1.22 3.96
C ILE A 82 -3.46 -0.46 5.11
N ASP A 83 -4.52 -0.99 5.68
CA ASP A 83 -5.24 -0.38 6.80
C ASP A 83 -4.39 -0.40 8.08
N ASP A 84 -3.72 -1.52 8.39
CA ASP A 84 -2.73 -1.64 9.48
C ASP A 84 -1.60 -0.62 9.29
N TYR A 85 -1.08 -0.49 8.07
CA TYR A 85 -0.06 0.52 7.75
C TYR A 85 -0.56 1.94 7.99
N GLN A 86 -1.77 2.28 7.52
CA GLN A 86 -2.35 3.61 7.69
C GLN A 86 -2.62 3.95 9.16
N GLU A 87 -3.07 2.98 9.95
CA GLU A 87 -3.27 3.15 11.39
C GLU A 87 -1.95 3.44 12.09
N LYS A 88 -0.91 2.64 11.82
CA LYS A 88 0.43 2.86 12.36
C LYS A 88 1.04 4.19 11.94
N LEU A 89 0.83 4.61 10.69
CA LEU A 89 1.27 5.92 10.19
C LEU A 89 0.59 7.05 10.95
N ARG A 90 -0.75 7.01 11.09
CA ARG A 90 -1.50 8.02 11.86
C ARG A 90 -1.05 8.12 13.32
N ASN A 91 -0.71 7.00 13.93
CA ASN A 91 -0.24 6.92 15.31
C ASN A 91 1.26 7.23 15.45
N GLY A 92 1.93 7.61 14.36
CA GLY A 92 3.35 7.97 14.37
C GLY A 92 4.27 6.80 14.77
N TYR A 93 3.92 5.58 14.41
CA TYR A 93 4.68 4.38 14.76
C TYR A 93 6.01 4.27 14.01
N PHE A 94 6.06 4.78 12.79
CA PHE A 94 7.26 4.74 11.96
C PHE A 94 8.12 5.98 12.17
N ASP A 95 9.44 5.82 12.14
CA ASP A 95 10.39 6.93 12.14
C ASP A 95 10.58 7.48 10.72
N LEU A 96 10.55 6.60 9.73
CA LEU A 96 10.55 6.99 8.32
C LEU A 96 9.68 6.08 7.47
N THR A 97 9.25 6.59 6.32
CA THR A 97 8.53 5.82 5.31
C THR A 97 8.65 6.47 3.92
N VAL A 98 8.43 5.68 2.88
CA VAL A 98 8.34 6.16 1.49
C VAL A 98 6.95 5.82 0.98
N ILE A 99 6.12 6.87 0.75
CA ILE A 99 4.71 6.67 0.46
C ILE A 99 4.15 7.74 -0.48
N ASN A 100 3.13 7.37 -1.26
CA ASN A 100 2.45 8.26 -2.20
C ASN A 100 0.95 8.39 -1.90
N GLY A 101 0.27 9.20 -2.71
CA GLY A 101 -1.17 9.32 -2.72
C GLY A 101 -1.76 9.95 -1.47
N PRO A 102 -2.99 9.55 -1.10
CA PRO A 102 -3.71 10.14 0.04
C PRO A 102 -2.97 10.06 1.37
N GLN A 103 -2.18 9.01 1.57
CA GLN A 103 -1.45 8.76 2.81
C GLN A 103 -0.34 9.79 3.04
N LEU A 104 0.32 10.24 1.97
CA LEU A 104 1.37 11.26 2.02
C LEU A 104 0.81 12.59 2.53
N LEU A 105 -0.33 13.02 1.99
CA LEU A 105 -0.92 14.32 2.35
C LEU A 105 -1.38 14.39 3.80
N GLY A 106 -1.81 13.28 4.38
CA GLY A 106 -2.21 13.21 5.79
C GLY A 106 -1.03 13.14 6.76
N ALA A 107 0.16 12.82 6.28
CA ALA A 107 1.29 12.49 7.15
C ALA A 107 1.81 13.68 7.96
N GLU A 108 1.80 14.89 7.42
CA GLU A 108 2.25 16.09 8.14
C GLU A 108 1.41 16.38 9.38
N HIS A 109 0.08 16.22 9.29
CA HIS A 109 -0.82 16.33 10.44
C HIS A 109 -0.57 15.25 11.49
N ASN A 110 0.11 14.17 11.12
CA ASN A 110 0.46 13.04 11.97
C ASN A 110 1.93 13.10 12.46
N GLY A 111 2.56 14.27 12.39
CA GLY A 111 3.91 14.52 12.92
C GLY A 111 5.05 14.03 12.03
N TYR A 112 4.85 13.99 10.71
CA TYR A 112 5.89 13.75 9.72
C TYR A 112 6.23 15.01 8.94
N ARG A 113 7.42 15.04 8.36
CA ARG A 113 7.83 16.03 7.36
C ARG A 113 8.34 15.32 6.10
N ALA A 114 8.03 15.85 4.95
CA ALA A 114 8.63 15.41 3.71
C ALA A 114 10.07 15.95 3.62
N VAL A 115 10.99 15.11 3.20
CA VAL A 115 12.42 15.43 3.08
C VAL A 115 13.01 15.09 1.73
N GLY A 116 12.25 14.40 0.89
CA GLY A 116 12.63 14.00 -0.45
C GLY A 116 11.49 13.28 -1.16
N GLN A 117 11.73 12.91 -2.40
CA GLN A 117 10.80 12.14 -3.23
C GLN A 117 11.55 11.20 -4.17
N ILE A 118 10.85 10.23 -4.74
CA ILE A 118 11.35 9.45 -5.86
C ILE A 118 11.45 10.38 -7.09
N SER A 119 12.60 10.36 -7.77
CA SER A 119 12.87 11.24 -8.93
C SER A 119 12.02 10.93 -10.15
N ASP A 120 11.55 9.68 -10.28
CA ASP A 120 10.66 9.30 -11.37
C ASP A 120 9.25 9.84 -11.13
N VAL A 121 8.51 10.10 -12.20
CA VAL A 121 7.10 10.44 -12.10
C VAL A 121 6.23 9.18 -11.99
N SER A 122 5.12 9.30 -11.26
CA SER A 122 4.10 8.25 -11.24
C SER A 122 3.26 8.30 -12.51
N LYS A 123 3.13 7.14 -13.16
CA LYS A 123 2.22 6.91 -14.29
C LYS A 123 1.49 5.59 -14.12
N ALA A 124 0.24 5.56 -14.53
CA ALA A 124 -0.53 4.34 -14.63
C ALA A 124 -0.77 3.96 -16.09
N VAL A 125 -0.92 2.68 -16.35
CA VAL A 125 -1.38 2.16 -17.63
C VAL A 125 -2.74 1.50 -17.45
N ILE A 126 -3.62 1.71 -18.43
CA ILE A 126 -4.88 1.00 -18.55
C ILE A 126 -4.67 -0.11 -19.57
N LEU A 127 -4.77 -1.32 -19.07
CA LEU A 127 -4.63 -2.55 -19.82
C LEU A 127 -5.99 -2.95 -20.39
N VAL A 128 -5.97 -3.56 -21.57
CA VAL A 128 -7.13 -4.18 -22.18
C VAL A 128 -6.80 -5.60 -22.64
N HIS A 129 -7.80 -6.49 -22.58
CA HIS A 129 -7.71 -7.78 -23.27
C HIS A 129 -7.86 -7.51 -24.78
N LYS A 130 -6.97 -8.03 -25.60
CA LYS A 130 -6.93 -7.74 -27.05
C LYS A 130 -8.22 -8.13 -27.76
N ASP A 131 -8.87 -9.20 -27.31
CA ASP A 131 -10.15 -9.67 -27.86
C ASP A 131 -11.39 -9.00 -27.23
N SER A 132 -11.19 -7.97 -26.38
CA SER A 132 -12.30 -7.27 -25.71
C SER A 132 -13.12 -6.36 -26.63
N GLY A 133 -12.61 -6.04 -27.81
CA GLY A 133 -13.21 -5.04 -28.70
C GLY A 133 -13.04 -3.59 -28.22
N ILE A 134 -12.26 -3.35 -27.17
CA ILE A 134 -12.03 -2.01 -26.63
C ILE A 134 -10.87 -1.35 -27.37
N HIS A 135 -11.20 -0.43 -28.30
CA HIS A 135 -10.22 0.32 -29.10
C HIS A 135 -10.24 1.82 -28.79
N ARG A 136 -11.36 2.35 -28.33
CA ARG A 136 -11.59 3.77 -28.03
C ARG A 136 -12.40 3.94 -26.75
N PHE A 137 -12.45 5.14 -26.21
CA PHE A 137 -13.14 5.41 -24.94
C PHE A 137 -14.66 5.11 -24.99
N SER A 138 -15.30 5.26 -26.14
CA SER A 138 -16.73 4.89 -26.30
C SER A 138 -17.03 3.42 -26.04
N ASP A 139 -16.04 2.53 -26.21
CA ASP A 139 -16.21 1.08 -26.09
C ASP A 139 -16.14 0.61 -24.61
N ILE A 140 -15.82 1.52 -23.69
CA ILE A 140 -15.63 1.23 -22.26
C ILE A 140 -16.97 1.06 -21.51
N ARG A 141 -18.04 1.62 -22.00
CA ARG A 141 -19.36 1.58 -21.33
C ARG A 141 -19.80 0.14 -21.06
N GLY A 142 -20.17 -0.15 -19.81
CA GLY A 142 -20.63 -1.48 -19.38
C GLY A 142 -19.49 -2.49 -19.13
N GLN A 143 -18.26 -2.12 -19.40
CA GLN A 143 -17.10 -3.00 -19.22
C GLN A 143 -16.70 -3.15 -17.75
N THR A 144 -15.92 -4.19 -17.47
CA THR A 144 -15.37 -4.46 -16.15
C THR A 144 -13.89 -4.06 -16.13
N ILE A 145 -13.51 -3.26 -15.12
CA ILE A 145 -12.12 -2.88 -14.89
C ILE A 145 -11.61 -3.48 -13.58
N SER A 146 -10.44 -4.13 -13.63
CA SER A 146 -9.71 -4.61 -12.46
C SER A 146 -8.76 -3.54 -11.95
N LEU A 147 -8.99 -3.08 -10.73
CA LEU A 147 -8.27 -2.02 -10.02
C LEU A 147 -7.52 -2.63 -8.83
N THR A 148 -6.57 -1.89 -8.23
CA THR A 148 -5.88 -2.35 -7.02
C THR A 148 -6.21 -1.44 -5.84
N GLY A 149 -6.94 -1.92 -4.86
CA GLY A 149 -7.27 -1.16 -3.64
C GLY A 149 -7.86 0.25 -3.88
N LYS A 150 -8.89 0.63 -3.17
CA LYS A 150 -9.61 1.91 -3.39
C LYS A 150 -8.71 3.15 -3.33
N ASN A 151 -7.70 3.14 -2.45
CA ASN A 151 -6.78 4.25 -2.21
C ASN A 151 -5.44 4.10 -2.97
N SER A 152 -5.35 3.17 -3.92
CA SER A 152 -4.15 3.00 -4.75
C SER A 152 -4.04 4.14 -5.77
N LEU A 153 -2.96 4.92 -5.69
CA LEU A 153 -2.76 6.06 -6.59
C LEU A 153 -2.77 5.62 -8.06
N THR A 154 -1.88 4.70 -8.43
CA THR A 154 -1.67 4.29 -9.82
C THR A 154 -2.56 3.13 -10.26
N GLY A 155 -3.08 2.34 -9.31
CA GLY A 155 -3.95 1.21 -9.64
C GLY A 155 -5.44 1.55 -9.64
N THR A 156 -5.83 2.75 -9.16
CA THR A 156 -7.24 3.14 -9.05
C THR A 156 -7.46 4.62 -9.29
N ILE A 157 -6.84 5.50 -8.51
CA ILE A 157 -7.16 6.93 -8.49
C ILE A 157 -6.81 7.60 -9.84
N MET A 158 -5.57 7.46 -10.30
CA MET A 158 -5.13 8.05 -11.57
C MET A 158 -5.89 7.48 -12.77
N PRO A 159 -6.08 6.14 -12.90
CA PRO A 159 -6.86 5.59 -14.01
C PRO A 159 -8.31 6.06 -14.05
N LEU A 160 -9.01 6.04 -12.92
CA LEU A 160 -10.41 6.48 -12.88
C LEU A 160 -10.54 7.97 -13.21
N MET A 161 -9.65 8.81 -12.67
CA MET A 161 -9.62 10.24 -12.97
C MET A 161 -9.29 10.50 -14.44
N PHE A 162 -8.36 9.73 -15.03
CA PHE A 162 -8.05 9.82 -16.45
C PHE A 162 -9.29 9.49 -17.31
N LEU A 163 -9.96 8.37 -17.03
CA LEU A 163 -11.17 7.98 -17.74
C LEU A 163 -12.29 9.01 -17.58
N TYR A 164 -12.49 9.54 -16.37
CA TYR A 164 -13.45 10.61 -16.11
C TYR A 164 -13.16 11.85 -16.98
N ARG A 165 -11.92 12.29 -17.07
CA ARG A 165 -11.50 13.42 -17.93
C ARG A 165 -11.66 13.14 -19.44
N GLN A 166 -11.76 11.87 -19.84
CA GLN A 166 -12.13 11.46 -21.20
C GLN A 166 -13.65 11.36 -21.41
N GLY A 167 -14.45 11.83 -20.45
CA GLY A 167 -15.91 11.84 -20.54
C GLY A 167 -16.59 10.51 -20.20
N ILE A 168 -15.86 9.58 -19.56
CA ILE A 168 -16.44 8.31 -19.12
C ILE A 168 -17.10 8.51 -17.76
N ASP A 169 -18.36 8.13 -17.63
CA ASP A 169 -19.05 8.02 -16.34
C ASP A 169 -18.46 6.82 -15.55
N VAL A 170 -17.37 7.06 -14.84
CA VAL A 170 -16.70 6.01 -14.08
C VAL A 170 -17.50 5.54 -12.87
N ASN A 171 -18.50 6.30 -12.41
CA ASN A 171 -19.35 5.93 -11.27
C ASN A 171 -20.50 4.99 -11.68
N GLY A 172 -21.07 5.17 -12.88
CA GLY A 172 -22.22 4.40 -13.35
C GLY A 172 -21.95 3.48 -14.54
N ALA A 173 -20.97 3.82 -15.40
CA ALA A 173 -20.76 3.09 -16.66
C ALA A 173 -19.72 1.96 -16.57
N LEU A 174 -19.01 1.81 -15.44
CA LEU A 174 -17.97 0.79 -15.23
C LEU A 174 -18.30 -0.14 -14.06
N ARG A 175 -18.10 -1.43 -14.25
CA ARG A 175 -18.04 -2.38 -13.14
C ARG A 175 -16.62 -2.43 -12.61
N ARG A 176 -16.44 -2.08 -11.33
CA ARG A 176 -15.13 -2.08 -10.67
C ARG A 176 -14.95 -3.34 -9.86
N ILE A 177 -13.86 -4.07 -10.08
CA ILE A 177 -13.40 -5.17 -9.22
C ILE A 177 -12.03 -4.79 -8.65
N TYR A 178 -11.78 -5.18 -7.41
CA TYR A 178 -10.54 -4.84 -6.73
C TYR A 178 -9.68 -6.07 -6.53
N ALA A 179 -8.50 -6.05 -7.14
CA ALA A 179 -7.48 -7.08 -7.02
C ALA A 179 -6.53 -6.76 -5.85
N PRO A 180 -5.96 -7.78 -5.19
CA PRO A 180 -5.05 -7.58 -4.05
C PRO A 180 -3.67 -7.05 -4.45
N SER A 181 -3.29 -7.15 -5.73
CA SER A 181 -1.99 -6.68 -6.24
C SER A 181 -2.09 -6.28 -7.72
N PHE A 182 -1.02 -5.63 -8.24
CA PHE A 182 -0.90 -5.30 -9.66
C PHE A 182 -0.88 -6.57 -10.53
N GLU A 183 -0.16 -7.60 -10.10
CA GLU A 183 -0.08 -8.90 -10.79
C GLU A 183 -1.48 -9.53 -10.91
N ALA A 184 -2.25 -9.51 -9.82
CA ALA A 184 -3.61 -10.03 -9.83
C ALA A 184 -4.53 -9.23 -10.76
N ALA A 185 -4.36 -7.90 -10.84
CA ALA A 185 -5.11 -7.07 -11.78
C ALA A 185 -4.75 -7.39 -13.24
N ILE A 186 -3.47 -7.61 -13.55
CA ILE A 186 -3.00 -8.03 -14.88
C ILE A 186 -3.58 -9.41 -15.24
N LEU A 187 -3.52 -10.36 -14.29
CA LEU A 187 -4.04 -11.72 -14.50
C LEU A 187 -5.55 -11.74 -14.71
N ASN A 188 -6.31 -10.88 -14.03
CA ASN A 188 -7.75 -10.74 -14.27
C ASN A 188 -8.05 -10.35 -15.72
N VAL A 189 -7.24 -9.48 -16.32
CA VAL A 189 -7.37 -9.13 -17.74
C VAL A 189 -6.95 -10.31 -18.63
N TYR A 190 -5.80 -10.91 -18.35
CA TYR A 190 -5.26 -12.02 -19.15
C TYR A 190 -6.22 -13.24 -19.20
N LEU A 191 -6.87 -13.54 -18.07
CA LEU A 191 -7.83 -14.65 -17.96
C LEU A 191 -9.26 -14.29 -18.43
N GLY A 192 -9.50 -13.04 -18.82
CA GLY A 192 -10.81 -12.58 -19.27
C GLY A 192 -11.81 -12.37 -18.13
N HIS A 193 -11.39 -12.35 -16.86
CA HIS A 193 -12.24 -12.04 -15.70
C HIS A 193 -12.63 -10.56 -15.68
N SER A 194 -11.85 -9.71 -16.32
CA SER A 194 -12.15 -8.31 -16.61
C SER A 194 -11.70 -7.95 -18.02
N SER A 195 -12.43 -7.06 -18.70
CA SER A 195 -12.06 -6.56 -20.02
C SER A 195 -10.88 -5.60 -19.98
N MET A 196 -10.72 -4.92 -18.84
CA MET A 196 -9.70 -3.91 -18.58
C MET A 196 -9.05 -4.11 -17.21
N GLY A 197 -7.87 -3.54 -17.04
CA GLY A 197 -7.18 -3.45 -15.77
C GLY A 197 -6.38 -2.15 -15.67
N ALA A 198 -6.03 -1.75 -14.46
CA ALA A 198 -5.19 -0.59 -14.24
C ALA A 198 -4.06 -0.90 -13.27
N VAL A 199 -2.85 -0.54 -13.64
CA VAL A 199 -1.66 -0.84 -12.87
C VAL A 199 -0.62 0.28 -12.98
N TRP A 200 0.31 0.31 -12.07
CA TRP A 200 1.49 1.15 -12.15
C TRP A 200 2.35 0.76 -13.37
N LYS A 201 2.74 1.73 -14.19
CA LYS A 201 3.47 1.47 -15.45
C LYS A 201 4.73 0.62 -15.27
N PRO A 202 5.66 0.93 -14.33
CA PRO A 202 6.82 0.09 -14.10
C PRO A 202 6.46 -1.35 -13.66
N ALA A 203 5.39 -1.55 -12.90
CA ALA A 203 4.95 -2.90 -12.52
C ALA A 203 4.49 -3.69 -13.75
N TRP A 204 3.77 -3.07 -14.68
CA TRP A 204 3.43 -3.67 -15.97
C TRP A 204 4.66 -4.08 -16.77
N GLU A 205 5.62 -3.17 -16.92
CA GLU A 205 6.83 -3.41 -17.68
C GLU A 205 7.70 -4.54 -17.10
N VAL A 206 7.84 -4.59 -15.77
CA VAL A 206 8.54 -5.67 -15.06
C VAL A 206 7.81 -6.99 -15.27
N TYR A 207 6.49 -7.01 -15.06
CA TYR A 207 5.69 -8.22 -15.18
C TYR A 207 5.71 -8.80 -16.60
N LEU A 208 5.62 -7.93 -17.60
CA LEU A 208 5.69 -8.35 -19.02
C LEU A 208 7.08 -8.91 -19.40
N ARG A 209 8.17 -8.37 -18.85
CA ARG A 209 9.52 -8.94 -19.04
C ARG A 209 9.66 -10.33 -18.41
N GLN A 210 9.05 -10.54 -17.24
CA GLN A 210 9.09 -11.83 -16.54
C GLN A 210 8.15 -12.88 -17.16
N ARG A 211 7.05 -12.42 -17.76
CA ARG A 211 5.97 -13.23 -18.31
C ARG A 211 5.55 -12.74 -19.70
N PRO A 212 6.42 -12.92 -20.72
CA PRO A 212 6.17 -12.39 -22.07
C PRO A 212 4.87 -12.93 -22.72
N GLU A 213 4.41 -14.12 -22.30
CA GLU A 213 3.16 -14.72 -22.79
C GLU A 213 1.92 -13.87 -22.48
N ILE A 214 1.97 -13.05 -21.44
CA ILE A 214 0.90 -12.12 -21.11
C ILE A 214 0.62 -11.14 -22.26
N GLY A 215 1.67 -10.67 -22.92
CA GLY A 215 1.57 -9.77 -24.06
C GLY A 215 0.88 -10.35 -25.29
N SER A 216 0.65 -11.66 -25.34
CA SER A 216 -0.16 -12.28 -26.40
C SER A 216 -1.64 -11.87 -26.34
N LYS A 217 -2.18 -11.66 -25.13
CA LYS A 217 -3.60 -11.35 -24.89
C LYS A 217 -3.87 -9.98 -24.27
N VAL A 218 -2.88 -9.38 -23.62
CA VAL A 218 -3.02 -8.10 -22.90
C VAL A 218 -2.11 -7.06 -23.51
N GLU A 219 -2.62 -5.84 -23.63
CA GLU A 219 -1.84 -4.69 -24.04
C GLU A 219 -2.13 -3.46 -23.19
N ALA A 220 -1.15 -2.57 -23.06
CA ALA A 220 -1.35 -1.24 -22.50
C ALA A 220 -1.98 -0.35 -23.58
N ARG A 221 -3.26 0.00 -23.42
CA ARG A 221 -4.00 0.79 -24.40
C ARG A 221 -3.86 2.28 -24.16
N TRP A 222 -3.86 2.72 -22.88
CA TRP A 222 -3.73 4.12 -22.50
C TRP A 222 -2.78 4.28 -21.33
N GLU A 223 -2.13 5.43 -21.29
CA GLU A 223 -1.27 5.86 -20.21
C GLU A 223 -1.81 7.16 -19.61
N THR A 224 -1.81 7.28 -18.28
CA THR A 224 -2.23 8.51 -17.61
C THR A 224 -1.16 9.60 -17.73
N PRO A 225 -1.55 10.88 -17.66
CA PRO A 225 -0.58 11.95 -17.42
C PRO A 225 0.27 11.66 -16.19
N PRO A 226 1.53 12.16 -16.16
CA PRO A 226 2.41 11.98 -15.01
C PRO A 226 1.91 12.75 -13.79
N LEU A 227 2.23 12.22 -12.61
CA LEU A 227 2.03 12.89 -11.33
C LEU A 227 3.29 12.73 -10.48
N VAL A 228 3.47 13.60 -9.47
CA VAL A 228 4.56 13.47 -8.51
C VAL A 228 4.51 12.10 -7.83
N ASN A 229 5.68 11.50 -7.59
CA ASN A 229 5.79 10.16 -7.04
C ASN A 229 5.78 10.16 -5.50
N ALA A 230 6.23 9.05 -4.89
CA ALA A 230 6.26 8.87 -3.45
C ALA A 230 7.23 9.83 -2.77
N GLY A 231 6.80 10.38 -1.65
CA GLY A 231 7.62 11.19 -0.77
C GLY A 231 8.36 10.34 0.26
N ILE A 232 9.57 10.77 0.61
CA ILE A 232 10.31 10.29 1.78
C ILE A 232 9.84 11.11 2.97
N LEU A 233 9.25 10.47 3.94
CA LEU A 233 8.74 11.10 5.16
C LEU A 233 9.59 10.70 6.35
N LEU A 234 10.01 11.68 7.12
CA LEU A 234 10.66 11.51 8.42
C LEU A 234 9.78 12.03 9.53
N ARG A 235 9.78 11.34 10.66
CA ARG A 235 9.10 11.80 11.86
C ARG A 235 9.74 13.10 12.37
N MET A 236 8.92 14.08 12.78
CA MET A 236 9.41 15.39 13.26
C MET A 236 10.25 15.28 14.52
N SER A 237 10.12 14.17 15.30
CA SER A 237 10.96 13.89 16.47
C SER A 237 12.39 13.47 16.15
N ILE A 238 12.71 13.18 14.89
CA ILE A 238 14.08 12.93 14.44
C ILE A 238 14.80 14.29 14.36
N ASP A 239 15.93 14.41 15.07
CA ASP A 239 16.70 15.64 15.04
C ASP A 239 17.15 16.00 13.61
N SER A 240 17.38 17.28 13.38
CA SER A 240 17.66 17.81 12.05
C SER A 240 18.97 17.28 11.45
N THR A 241 19.98 17.03 12.27
CA THR A 241 21.29 16.55 11.81
C THR A 241 21.18 15.11 11.30
N LEU A 242 20.54 14.24 12.08
CA LEU A 242 20.29 12.86 11.68
C LEU A 242 19.34 12.81 10.47
N GLY A 243 18.27 13.59 10.48
CA GLY A 243 17.34 13.71 9.35
C GLY A 243 18.03 14.11 8.05
N THR A 244 18.92 15.11 8.12
CA THR A 244 19.74 15.57 6.97
C THR A 244 20.70 14.47 6.50
N LYS A 245 21.35 13.74 7.43
CA LYS A 245 22.23 12.61 7.07
C LYS A 245 21.44 11.52 6.34
N ILE A 246 20.28 11.12 6.86
CA ILE A 246 19.41 10.11 6.24
C ILE A 246 18.97 10.57 4.84
N SER A 247 18.46 11.79 4.69
CA SER A 247 17.99 12.31 3.40
C SER A 247 19.11 12.35 2.36
N ARG A 248 20.32 12.78 2.76
CA ARG A 248 21.48 12.82 1.87
C ARG A 248 21.88 11.42 1.38
N LEU A 249 21.78 10.39 2.22
CA LEU A 249 22.05 9.01 1.79
C LEU A 249 21.09 8.57 0.68
N PHE A 250 19.80 8.88 0.78
CA PHE A 250 18.85 8.61 -0.30
C PHE A 250 19.28 9.29 -1.61
N PHE A 251 19.65 10.58 -1.56
CA PHE A 251 19.98 11.35 -2.76
C PHE A 251 21.32 10.94 -3.39
N GLN A 252 22.20 10.30 -2.62
CA GLN A 252 23.53 9.86 -3.08
C GLN A 252 23.54 8.39 -3.55
N MET A 253 22.44 7.64 -3.50
CA MET A 253 22.42 6.21 -3.85
C MET A 253 22.96 5.91 -5.26
N ASN A 254 22.84 6.85 -6.21
CA ASN A 254 23.41 6.69 -7.54
C ASN A 254 24.94 6.81 -7.59
N ALA A 255 25.59 7.33 -6.54
CA ALA A 255 27.01 7.58 -6.52
C ALA A 255 27.86 6.30 -6.40
N ASP A 256 27.33 5.25 -5.79
CA ASP A 256 28.03 3.98 -5.60
C ASP A 256 27.25 2.78 -6.15
N GLU A 257 27.94 1.62 -6.22
CA GLU A 257 27.36 0.42 -6.82
C GLU A 257 26.28 -0.21 -5.96
N GLU A 258 26.41 -0.17 -4.63
CA GLU A 258 25.46 -0.75 -3.71
C GLU A 258 24.13 0.04 -3.72
N GLY A 259 24.22 1.37 -3.71
CA GLY A 259 23.06 2.25 -3.88
C GLY A 259 22.36 2.01 -5.21
N ARG A 260 23.10 1.91 -6.32
CA ARG A 260 22.51 1.59 -7.64
C ARG A 260 21.80 0.23 -7.66
N ARG A 261 22.37 -0.81 -7.02
CA ARG A 261 21.71 -2.13 -6.89
C ARG A 261 20.40 -2.04 -6.10
N ALA A 262 20.38 -1.25 -5.02
CA ALA A 262 19.16 -1.02 -4.24
C ALA A 262 18.08 -0.30 -5.07
N LEU A 263 18.46 0.75 -5.84
CA LEU A 263 17.54 1.46 -6.73
C LEU A 263 16.98 0.55 -7.83
N GLN A 264 17.82 -0.29 -8.43
CA GLN A 264 17.39 -1.29 -9.42
C GLN A 264 16.38 -2.29 -8.82
N ARG A 265 16.61 -2.74 -7.58
CA ARG A 265 15.67 -3.63 -6.88
C ARG A 265 14.32 -2.97 -6.64
N LEU A 266 14.33 -1.66 -6.33
CA LEU A 266 13.12 -0.85 -6.18
C LEU A 266 12.48 -0.47 -7.53
N ASN A 267 13.18 -0.68 -8.64
CA ASN A 267 12.80 -0.26 -9.99
C ASN A 267 12.50 1.24 -10.09
N ILE A 268 13.40 2.05 -9.54
CA ILE A 268 13.37 3.51 -9.58
C ILE A 268 14.73 4.07 -9.99
N SER A 269 14.74 5.30 -10.55
CA SER A 269 15.96 5.97 -11.02
C SER A 269 16.77 6.58 -9.87
N GLY A 270 16.11 6.99 -8.79
CA GLY A 270 16.76 7.64 -7.65
C GLY A 270 15.80 8.39 -6.76
N PHE A 271 16.38 9.17 -5.88
CA PHE A 271 15.66 10.08 -5.00
C PHE A 271 16.23 11.49 -5.13
N GLU A 272 15.38 12.50 -4.92
CA GLU A 272 15.73 13.92 -4.97
C GLU A 272 15.14 14.69 -3.78
N PRO A 273 15.71 15.86 -3.43
CA PRO A 273 15.14 16.71 -2.39
C PRO A 273 13.72 17.14 -2.72
N ALA A 274 12.84 17.08 -1.73
CA ALA A 274 11.47 17.58 -1.81
C ALA A 274 10.98 17.97 -0.42
N ASP A 275 10.01 18.85 -0.39
CA ASP A 275 9.29 19.26 0.81
C ASP A 275 7.78 19.18 0.56
N SER A 276 6.97 19.59 1.53
CA SER A 276 5.51 19.57 1.42
C SER A 276 4.98 20.34 0.21
N SER A 277 5.68 21.40 -0.22
CA SER A 277 5.24 22.18 -1.38
C SER A 277 5.38 21.41 -2.70
N SER A 278 6.31 20.47 -2.77
CA SER A 278 6.53 19.60 -3.92
C SER A 278 5.32 18.70 -4.21
N PHE A 279 4.48 18.43 -3.21
CA PHE A 279 3.29 17.57 -3.34
C PHE A 279 1.98 18.32 -3.57
N ARG A 280 2.00 19.65 -3.73
CA ARG A 280 0.79 20.42 -4.08
C ARG A 280 0.07 19.94 -5.34
N PRO A 281 0.76 19.49 -6.42
CA PRO A 281 0.08 18.91 -7.57
C PRO A 281 -0.71 17.64 -7.23
N MET A 282 -0.18 16.79 -6.33
CA MET A 282 -0.85 15.60 -5.81
C MET A 282 -2.10 15.99 -5.01
N GLU A 283 -1.98 16.99 -4.14
CA GLU A 283 -3.09 17.50 -3.33
C GLU A 283 -4.23 18.04 -4.20
N ALA A 284 -3.90 18.88 -5.19
CA ALA A 284 -4.87 19.43 -6.12
C ALA A 284 -5.59 18.30 -6.92
N PHE A 285 -4.83 17.33 -7.39
CA PHE A 285 -5.35 16.17 -8.12
C PHE A 285 -6.30 15.33 -7.25
N LEU A 286 -5.96 15.07 -6.00
CA LEU A 286 -6.79 14.29 -5.08
C LEU A 286 -8.06 15.04 -4.66
N ARG A 287 -8.00 16.36 -4.50
CA ARG A 287 -9.22 17.17 -4.27
C ARG A 287 -10.19 17.06 -5.45
N GLU A 288 -9.69 17.18 -6.68
CA GLU A 288 -10.52 17.02 -7.88
C GLU A 288 -11.12 15.61 -7.95
N TYR A 289 -10.30 14.58 -7.74
CA TYR A 289 -10.75 13.19 -7.70
C TYR A 289 -11.89 12.98 -6.70
N ASN A 290 -11.71 13.41 -5.45
CA ASN A 290 -12.71 13.23 -4.39
C ASN A 290 -14.00 14.03 -4.62
N ALA A 291 -13.96 15.09 -5.43
CA ALA A 291 -15.14 15.88 -5.78
C ALA A 291 -16.02 15.19 -6.83
N VAL A 292 -15.48 14.28 -7.65
CA VAL A 292 -16.17 13.75 -8.83
C VAL A 292 -16.29 12.22 -8.86
N ILE A 293 -15.49 11.49 -8.09
CA ILE A 293 -15.45 10.02 -8.09
C ILE A 293 -15.82 9.48 -6.71
N HIS A 294 -16.81 8.56 -6.67
CA HIS A 294 -17.43 8.02 -5.45
C HIS A 294 -17.33 6.49 -5.37
#